data_68fd65b00310b8c45b30707bd0177bae
#
_entry.id   68fd65b00310b8c45b30707bd0177bae
#
_cell.length_a   1.000
_cell.length_b   1.000
_cell.length_c   1.000
_cell.angle_alpha   90.00
_cell.angle_beta   90.00
_cell.angle_gamma   90.00
#
_symmetry.space_group_name_H-M   'P 1'
#
loop_
_entity.id
_entity.type
_entity.pdbx_description
1 polymer ?
#
loop_
_entity_poly.entity_id
_entity_poly.type
_entity_poly.pdbx_seq_one_letter_code
_entity_poly.pdbx_strand_id
1 'polypeptide(L)'
;MKKILLVLAFALAINISSNAQTPQYEFQQMTAVESVVPGGLGRSRLITTGKDGNMEEIKLENFFSFVGINFGNIKDNDKILAGKIEEKVNAGWELVSITPGVYAADKSTGIFITRYLFKRKKE
;
A
#
# COMPACT_ATOMS: atom_id res chain seq x y z
N MET A 1 7.58 -56.26 -21.97
CA MET A 1 6.48 -55.60 -21.23
C MET A 1 6.95 -54.75 -20.06
N LYS A 2 7.74 -55.26 -19.09
CA LYS A 2 8.21 -54.46 -17.93
C LYS A 2 9.02 -53.19 -18.31
N LYS A 3 9.86 -53.20 -19.35
CA LYS A 3 10.66 -52.07 -19.80
C LYS A 3 9.78 -50.95 -20.44
N ILE A 4 8.71 -51.33 -21.13
CA ILE A 4 7.77 -50.37 -21.75
C ILE A 4 6.95 -49.65 -20.66
N LEU A 5 6.55 -50.36 -19.61
CA LEU A 5 5.83 -49.77 -18.47
C LEU A 5 6.67 -48.75 -17.72
N LEU A 6 8.00 -48.99 -17.60
CA LEU A 6 8.92 -48.06 -16.92
C LEU A 6 9.11 -46.76 -17.73
N VAL A 7 9.18 -46.85 -19.06
CA VAL A 7 9.28 -45.69 -19.96
C VAL A 7 8.00 -44.86 -19.93
N LEU A 8 6.83 -45.50 -19.92
CA LEU A 8 5.55 -44.78 -19.78
C LEU A 8 5.41 -44.07 -18.42
N ALA A 9 5.83 -44.70 -17.32
CA ALA A 9 5.79 -44.08 -15.99
C ALA A 9 6.74 -42.88 -15.90
N PHE A 10 7.90 -42.95 -16.53
CA PHE A 10 8.85 -41.82 -16.59
C PHE A 10 8.33 -40.65 -17.43
N ALA A 11 7.69 -40.93 -18.56
CA ALA A 11 7.06 -39.90 -19.43
C ALA A 11 5.87 -39.23 -18.73
N LEU A 12 5.08 -39.92 -17.91
CA LEU A 12 4.02 -39.32 -17.10
C LEU A 12 4.58 -38.40 -15.99
N ALA A 13 5.70 -38.78 -15.36
CA ALA A 13 6.33 -38.00 -14.30
C ALA A 13 6.86 -36.65 -14.82
N ILE A 14 7.36 -36.59 -16.06
CA ILE A 14 7.86 -35.36 -16.68
C ILE A 14 6.72 -34.37 -16.98
N ASN A 15 5.53 -34.85 -17.31
CA ASN A 15 4.39 -33.99 -17.60
C ASN A 15 3.77 -33.34 -16.35
N ILE A 16 3.96 -33.90 -15.15
CA ILE A 16 3.46 -33.33 -13.90
C ILE A 16 4.33 -32.14 -13.44
N SER A 17 5.59 -32.08 -13.85
CA SER A 17 6.54 -31.03 -13.43
C SER A 17 6.39 -29.71 -14.19
N SER A 18 5.66 -29.67 -15.30
CA SER A 18 5.62 -28.51 -16.19
C SER A 18 4.53 -27.47 -15.86
N ASN A 19 3.71 -27.66 -14.84
CA ASN A 19 2.63 -26.74 -14.48
C ASN A 19 2.83 -25.98 -13.16
N ALA A 20 4.06 -25.85 -12.71
CA ALA A 20 4.36 -24.91 -11.62
C ALA A 20 4.34 -23.48 -12.17
N GLN A 21 3.14 -22.92 -12.35
CA GLN A 21 3.00 -21.50 -12.68
C GLN A 21 3.62 -20.66 -11.55
N THR A 22 4.58 -19.82 -11.91
CA THR A 22 5.13 -18.83 -11.00
C THR A 22 3.98 -17.98 -10.47
N PRO A 23 3.78 -17.85 -9.16
CA PRO A 23 2.69 -17.08 -8.61
C PRO A 23 2.76 -15.63 -9.13
N GLN A 24 1.68 -15.18 -9.75
CA GLN A 24 1.55 -13.79 -10.20
C GLN A 24 0.99 -12.93 -9.09
N TYR A 25 1.49 -11.70 -8.98
CA TYR A 25 1.04 -10.73 -7.99
C TYR A 25 0.50 -9.48 -8.68
N GLU A 26 -0.46 -8.85 -8.05
CA GLU A 26 -0.88 -7.50 -8.31
C GLU A 26 -0.44 -6.59 -7.17
N PHE A 27 -0.26 -5.30 -7.47
CA PHE A 27 0.25 -4.33 -6.52
C PHE A 27 -0.66 -3.11 -6.45
N GLN A 28 -0.79 -2.56 -5.26
CA GLN A 28 -1.44 -1.28 -5.02
C GLN A 28 -0.55 -0.40 -4.16
N GLN A 29 -0.59 0.91 -4.41
CA GLN A 29 0.10 1.89 -3.61
C GLN A 29 -0.92 2.81 -2.94
N MET A 30 -0.69 3.09 -1.67
CA MET A 30 -1.35 4.12 -0.90
C MET A 30 -0.33 5.19 -0.54
N THR A 31 -0.67 6.46 -0.70
CA THR A 31 0.24 7.58 -0.44
C THR A 31 -0.42 8.58 0.51
N ALA A 32 0.16 8.77 1.69
CA ALA A 32 -0.20 9.85 2.58
C ALA A 32 0.70 11.06 2.31
N VAL A 33 0.07 12.21 2.07
CA VAL A 33 0.74 13.51 1.99
C VAL A 33 0.22 14.35 3.15
N GLU A 34 1.11 14.69 4.09
CA GLU A 34 0.77 15.40 5.32
C GLU A 34 1.52 16.71 5.38
N SER A 35 0.78 17.80 5.41
CA SER A 35 1.34 19.14 5.31
C SER A 35 1.72 19.71 6.66
N VAL A 36 2.90 20.33 6.68
CA VAL A 36 3.39 21.16 7.77
C VAL A 36 3.38 22.61 7.26
N VAL A 37 2.23 23.28 7.38
CA VAL A 37 2.07 24.66 6.95
C VAL A 37 1.47 25.47 8.10
N PRO A 38 2.13 26.54 8.55
CA PRO A 38 1.60 27.42 9.59
C PRO A 38 0.21 27.96 9.24
N GLY A 39 -0.64 28.12 10.26
CA GLY A 39 -2.00 28.61 10.07
C GLY A 39 -2.98 27.58 9.50
N GLY A 40 -2.59 26.31 9.36
CA GLY A 40 -3.49 25.23 8.91
C GLY A 40 -3.89 25.30 7.43
N LEU A 41 -3.16 26.07 6.61
CA LEU A 41 -3.46 26.29 5.18
C LEU A 41 -2.97 25.17 4.25
N GLY A 42 -2.27 24.17 4.78
CA GLY A 42 -1.74 23.06 4.00
C GLY A 42 -2.84 22.15 3.46
N ARG A 43 -2.48 21.36 2.45
CA ARG A 43 -3.37 20.36 1.83
C ARG A 43 -2.85 18.97 2.10
N SER A 44 -3.37 18.33 3.12
CA SER A 44 -3.06 16.93 3.44
C SER A 44 -4.07 15.99 2.78
N ARG A 45 -3.58 14.88 2.21
CA ARG A 45 -4.41 13.90 1.48
C ARG A 45 -3.86 12.50 1.66
N LEU A 46 -4.76 11.55 1.73
CA LEU A 46 -4.48 10.15 1.50
C LEU A 46 -5.00 9.78 0.12
N ILE A 47 -4.10 9.29 -0.74
CA ILE A 47 -4.40 8.83 -2.09
C ILE A 47 -4.29 7.32 -2.08
N THR A 48 -5.34 6.63 -2.47
CA THR A 48 -5.37 5.16 -2.45
C THR A 48 -6.27 4.61 -3.55
N THR A 49 -6.25 3.31 -3.77
CA THR A 49 -7.21 2.63 -4.64
C THR A 49 -8.42 2.23 -3.82
N GLY A 50 -9.59 2.64 -4.25
CA GLY A 50 -10.87 2.28 -3.64
C GLY A 50 -11.28 0.82 -3.92
N LYS A 51 -12.40 0.41 -3.35
CA LYS A 51 -12.94 -0.96 -3.52
C LYS A 51 -13.35 -1.27 -4.97
N ASP A 52 -13.73 -0.26 -5.73
CA ASP A 52 -14.10 -0.32 -7.14
C ASP A 52 -12.89 -0.34 -8.10
N GLY A 53 -11.67 -0.30 -7.56
CA GLY A 53 -10.43 -0.25 -8.33
C GLY A 53 -10.03 1.15 -8.81
N ASN A 54 -10.85 2.17 -8.59
CA ASN A 54 -10.54 3.55 -8.94
C ASN A 54 -9.67 4.22 -7.87
N MET A 55 -8.92 5.24 -8.27
CA MET A 55 -8.18 6.07 -7.32
C MET A 55 -9.15 6.97 -6.56
N GLU A 56 -8.98 7.02 -5.24
CA GLU A 56 -9.72 7.92 -4.35
C GLU A 56 -8.78 8.82 -3.55
N GLU A 57 -9.26 10.00 -3.22
CA GLU A 57 -8.57 10.94 -2.33
C GLU A 57 -9.41 11.14 -1.06
N ILE A 58 -8.77 10.98 0.10
CA ILE A 58 -9.36 11.21 1.40
C ILE A 58 -8.66 12.43 2.02
N LYS A 59 -9.44 13.37 2.50
CA LYS A 59 -8.90 14.52 3.21
C LYS A 59 -8.20 14.05 4.49
N LEU A 60 -6.98 14.54 4.69
CA LEU A 60 -6.27 14.48 5.97
C LEU A 60 -6.16 15.89 6.54
N GLU A 61 -5.96 15.98 7.84
CA GLU A 61 -5.76 17.24 8.53
C GLU A 61 -4.28 17.67 8.52
N ASN A 62 -4.02 18.97 8.60
CA ASN A 62 -2.67 19.49 8.66
C ASN A 62 -2.06 19.30 10.05
N PHE A 63 -0.74 19.09 10.09
CA PHE A 63 -0.02 18.96 11.36
C PHE A 63 0.03 20.26 12.18
N PHE A 64 -0.13 21.41 11.53
CA PHE A 64 -0.09 22.73 12.19
C PHE A 64 -1.47 23.40 12.21
N SER A 65 -1.76 24.04 13.33
CA SER A 65 -2.83 25.02 13.51
C SER A 65 -2.24 26.41 13.74
N PHE A 66 -3.07 27.40 14.03
CA PHE A 66 -2.62 28.75 14.37
C PHE A 66 -1.73 28.82 15.62
N VAL A 67 -1.83 27.83 16.52
CA VAL A 67 -1.10 27.80 17.79
C VAL A 67 0.06 26.79 17.81
N GLY A 68 0.43 26.23 16.64
CA GLY A 68 1.53 25.28 16.52
C GLY A 68 1.09 23.86 16.13
N ILE A 69 1.83 22.84 16.56
CA ILE A 69 1.55 21.43 16.26
C ILE A 69 0.19 21.03 16.83
N ASN A 70 -0.68 20.50 15.99
CA ASN A 70 -1.99 20.01 16.37
C ASN A 70 -1.98 18.48 16.51
N PHE A 71 -1.79 18.00 17.73
CA PHE A 71 -1.79 16.57 18.02
C PHE A 71 -3.16 15.90 17.82
N GLY A 72 -4.26 16.66 17.87
CA GLY A 72 -5.58 16.16 17.50
C GLY A 72 -5.63 15.75 16.03
N ASN A 73 -5.17 16.62 15.15
CA ASN A 73 -5.10 16.36 13.72
C ASN A 73 -4.22 15.14 13.39
N ILE A 74 -3.08 15.00 14.08
CA ILE A 74 -2.20 13.83 13.91
C ILE A 74 -2.93 12.55 14.29
N LYS A 75 -3.63 12.53 15.43
CA LYS A 75 -4.42 11.37 15.86
C LYS A 75 -5.54 11.01 14.87
N ASP A 76 -6.21 12.02 14.31
CA ASP A 76 -7.27 11.81 13.34
C ASP A 76 -6.71 11.24 12.03
N ASN A 77 -5.56 11.73 11.57
CA ASN A 77 -4.86 11.18 10.42
C ASN A 77 -4.44 9.72 10.66
N ASP A 78 -3.82 9.43 11.80
CA ASP A 78 -3.40 8.07 12.15
C ASP A 78 -4.57 7.09 12.16
N LYS A 79 -5.74 7.52 12.67
CA LYS A 79 -6.95 6.70 12.66
C LYS A 79 -7.44 6.41 11.24
N ILE A 80 -7.40 7.40 10.34
CA ILE A 80 -7.78 7.22 8.93
C ILE A 80 -6.80 6.26 8.25
N LEU A 81 -5.50 6.45 8.45
CA LEU A 81 -4.45 5.61 7.87
C LEU A 81 -4.57 4.16 8.34
N ALA A 82 -4.69 3.94 9.66
CA ALA A 82 -4.86 2.62 10.24
C ALA A 82 -6.11 1.91 9.69
N GLY A 83 -7.24 2.61 9.61
CA GLY A 83 -8.48 2.06 9.04
C GLY A 83 -8.34 1.66 7.56
N LYS A 84 -7.60 2.43 6.76
CA LYS A 84 -7.35 2.08 5.35
C LYS A 84 -6.37 0.92 5.19
N ILE A 85 -5.39 0.80 6.06
CA ILE A 85 -4.49 -0.37 6.10
C ILE A 85 -5.30 -1.62 6.47
N GLU A 86 -6.14 -1.54 7.51
CA GLU A 86 -7.01 -2.64 7.93
C GLU A 86 -7.96 -3.06 6.81
N GLU A 87 -8.60 -2.11 6.11
CA GLU A 87 -9.48 -2.39 4.97
C GLU A 87 -8.76 -3.19 3.89
N LYS A 88 -7.52 -2.80 3.54
CA LYS A 88 -6.71 -3.52 2.54
C LYS A 88 -6.29 -4.90 3.00
N VAL A 89 -5.83 -5.03 4.23
CA VAL A 89 -5.44 -6.34 4.79
C VAL A 89 -6.63 -7.29 4.83
N ASN A 90 -7.81 -6.81 5.26
CA ASN A 90 -9.04 -7.61 5.26
C ASN A 90 -9.53 -7.96 3.85
N ALA A 91 -9.12 -7.21 2.81
CA ALA A 91 -9.36 -7.53 1.39
C ALA A 91 -8.28 -8.45 0.79
N GLY A 92 -7.39 -9.04 1.61
CA GLY A 92 -6.38 -9.99 1.18
C GLY A 92 -5.08 -9.36 0.66
N TRP A 93 -4.87 -8.06 0.87
CA TRP A 93 -3.62 -7.40 0.53
C TRP A 93 -2.59 -7.54 1.65
N GLU A 94 -1.35 -7.83 1.31
CA GLU A 94 -0.19 -7.86 2.20
C GLU A 94 0.57 -6.54 2.10
N LEU A 95 0.87 -5.89 3.23
CA LEU A 95 1.73 -4.72 3.28
C LEU A 95 3.19 -5.15 3.08
N VAL A 96 3.80 -4.71 1.99
CA VAL A 96 5.16 -5.10 1.58
C VAL A 96 6.20 -4.14 2.13
N SER A 97 5.94 -2.84 2.03
CA SER A 97 6.89 -1.82 2.46
C SER A 97 6.21 -0.50 2.79
N ILE A 98 6.87 0.27 3.64
CA ILE A 98 6.52 1.65 3.98
C ILE A 98 7.75 2.50 3.69
N THR A 99 7.60 3.50 2.84
CA THR A 99 8.69 4.41 2.45
C THR A 99 8.31 5.84 2.82
N PRO A 100 8.89 6.41 3.87
CA PRO A 100 8.70 7.81 4.21
C PRO A 100 9.61 8.72 3.41
N GLY A 101 9.16 9.96 3.20
CA GLY A 101 9.95 11.03 2.63
C GLY A 101 9.52 12.37 3.21
N VAL A 102 10.46 13.31 3.29
CA VAL A 102 10.24 14.66 3.80
C VAL A 102 10.75 15.65 2.78
N TYR A 103 9.94 16.67 2.51
CA TYR A 103 10.35 17.83 1.73
C TYR A 103 10.04 19.09 2.53
N ALA A 104 11.04 19.95 2.71
CA ALA A 104 10.89 21.25 3.32
C ALA A 104 11.15 22.33 2.26
N ALA A 105 10.15 23.21 2.03
CA ALA A 105 10.27 24.32 1.09
C ALA A 105 11.04 25.51 1.71
N ASP A 106 10.89 25.67 3.02
CA ASP A 106 11.57 26.69 3.84
C ASP A 106 11.65 26.25 5.30
N LYS A 107 11.99 27.17 6.22
CA LYS A 107 12.10 26.87 7.67
C LYS A 107 10.77 26.55 8.36
N SER A 108 9.64 26.84 7.72
CA SER A 108 8.31 26.76 8.33
C SER A 108 7.31 25.95 7.52
N THR A 109 7.65 25.56 6.29
CA THR A 109 6.74 24.88 5.36
C THR A 109 7.36 23.59 4.84
N GLY A 110 6.61 22.52 4.94
CA GLY A 110 7.04 21.22 4.44
C GLY A 110 5.90 20.24 4.28
N ILE A 111 6.25 19.08 3.76
CA ILE A 111 5.35 17.93 3.64
C ILE A 111 6.07 16.65 4.07
N PHE A 112 5.32 15.77 4.69
CA PHE A 112 5.69 14.36 4.84
C PHE A 112 4.95 13.56 3.79
N ILE A 113 5.66 12.72 3.05
CA ILE A 113 5.08 11.81 2.06
C ILE A 113 5.42 10.40 2.51
N THR A 114 4.41 9.60 2.81
CA THR A 114 4.60 8.20 3.15
C THR A 114 3.89 7.33 2.13
N ARG A 115 4.63 6.40 1.54
CA ARG A 115 4.09 5.43 0.58
C ARG A 115 4.04 4.05 1.20
N TYR A 116 2.89 3.42 1.08
CA TYR A 116 2.59 2.06 1.54
C TYR A 116 2.39 1.20 0.31
N LEU A 117 3.24 0.21 0.10
CA LEU A 117 3.13 -0.73 -1.02
C LEU A 117 2.46 -2.00 -0.53
N PHE A 118 1.42 -2.41 -1.21
CA PHE A 118 0.68 -3.64 -0.98
C PHE A 118 0.81 -4.57 -2.18
N LYS A 119 0.81 -5.88 -1.92
CA LYS A 119 0.71 -6.93 -2.94
C LYS A 119 -0.41 -7.90 -2.60
N ARG A 120 -0.95 -8.55 -3.61
CA ARG A 120 -1.88 -9.67 -3.47
C ARG A 120 -1.61 -10.68 -4.58
N LYS A 121 -1.71 -11.97 -4.27
CA LYS A 121 -1.62 -13.02 -5.29
C LYS A 121 -2.84 -12.91 -6.21
N LYS A 122 -2.60 -12.99 -7.52
CA LYS A 122 -3.68 -13.08 -8.51
C LYS A 122 -4.32 -14.46 -8.41
N GLU A 123 -5.64 -14.48 -8.47
CA GLU A 123 -6.43 -15.71 -8.58
C GLU A 123 -6.31 -16.32 -9.97
#